data_98851dfcf9ded1bff06b5bdd9e03ee22
#
_entry.id   98851dfcf9ded1bff06b5bdd9e03ee22
#
_cell.length_a   1.000
_cell.length_b   1.000
_cell.length_c   1.000
_cell.angle_alpha   90.00
_cell.angle_beta   90.00
_cell.angle_gamma   90.00
#
_symmetry.space_group_name_H-M   'P 1'
#
loop_
_entity.id
_entity.type
_entity.pdbx_description
1 polymer ?
#
loop_
_entity_poly.entity_id
_entity_poly.type
_entity_poly.pdbx_seq_one_letter_code
_entity_poly.pdbx_strand_id
1 'polypeptide(L)'
;MAYFLEQSDSEIFELIFEEYKRQNEHLEMIASENYTFPSVMEAMGSILTNKYAEGYPNKRYYGGCEVVDKIESLAIERAKKLFNCQFANVQAHSGSQANNAVYHALLKPYDKILGMDLSCGGHLTHGAKVSLTGKHYQSFSYGVNLDGYIDYEEALKIAQSVKPEIIVCGFSAYPREIDFKKFREIADEVGALLLGDIAHVAGLVVADEHAHPFPHCHVVSSTTHKTLRGPRGGLILTNDEEIAAKIDKAIFPGTQGGPLMHAIAAKAVGFKENLKPEFKAYAKLVKSNMQVLAKTLKEKNHKLVSGGTSNHLLLMDFLDKPYSGKDADIALGNAGITVNKNTIPGETRSPFVTSGIRIGSAALSARGMGAKEFEIIGNKISDILNDINNVSLQLHVKEELKAMANQFPVYHQPIF
;
A
#
# COMPACT_ATOMS: atom_id res chain seq x y z
N MET A 1 29.26 -0.27 0.23
CA MET A 1 28.53 0.58 1.21
C MET A 1 28.53 -0.01 2.62
N ALA A 2 28.39 -1.31 2.77
CA ALA A 2 28.42 -1.99 4.07
C ALA A 2 29.69 -1.78 4.90
N TYR A 3 30.84 -1.64 4.25
CA TYR A 3 32.14 -1.48 4.91
C TYR A 3 32.23 -0.32 5.92
N PHE A 4 31.66 0.85 5.61
CA PHE A 4 31.69 1.99 6.53
C PHE A 4 30.73 1.80 7.71
N LEU A 5 29.57 1.17 7.49
CA LEU A 5 28.60 0.91 8.55
C LEU A 5 29.16 -0.11 9.54
N GLU A 6 29.72 -1.21 9.05
CA GLU A 6 30.32 -2.26 9.89
C GLU A 6 31.43 -1.70 10.79
N GLN A 7 32.27 -0.79 10.27
CA GLN A 7 33.31 -0.14 11.04
C GLN A 7 32.78 0.90 12.03
N SER A 8 31.72 1.61 11.68
CA SER A 8 31.17 2.70 12.48
C SER A 8 30.21 2.21 13.56
N ASP A 9 29.42 1.20 13.25
CA ASP A 9 28.36 0.65 14.11
C ASP A 9 28.08 -0.81 13.72
N SER A 10 28.88 -1.72 14.31
CA SER A 10 28.73 -3.16 14.04
C SER A 10 27.41 -3.72 14.54
N GLU A 11 26.81 -3.16 15.61
CA GLU A 11 25.54 -3.61 16.17
C GLU A 11 24.39 -3.39 15.17
N ILE A 12 24.30 -2.19 14.60
CA ILE A 12 23.30 -1.90 13.56
C ILE A 12 23.58 -2.70 12.28
N PHE A 13 24.85 -2.91 11.92
CA PHE A 13 25.20 -3.74 10.78
C PHE A 13 24.72 -5.19 10.95
N GLU A 14 24.93 -5.80 12.12
CA GLU A 14 24.48 -7.15 12.44
C GLU A 14 22.94 -7.26 12.40
N LEU A 15 22.22 -6.31 12.99
CA LEU A 15 20.74 -6.30 12.97
C LEU A 15 20.18 -6.16 11.55
N ILE A 16 20.78 -5.35 10.70
CA ILE A 16 20.39 -5.25 9.27
C ILE A 16 20.64 -6.60 8.57
N PHE A 17 21.73 -7.27 8.88
CA PHE A 17 22.04 -8.57 8.29
C PHE A 17 21.11 -9.67 8.78
N GLU A 18 20.67 -9.62 10.05
CA GLU A 18 19.64 -10.52 10.59
C GLU A 18 18.30 -10.30 9.87
N GLU A 19 17.89 -9.06 9.65
CA GLU A 19 16.67 -8.75 8.88
C GLU A 19 16.78 -9.21 7.42
N TYR A 20 17.95 -9.06 6.79
CA TYR A 20 18.19 -9.60 5.45
C TYR A 20 18.02 -11.13 5.41
N LYS A 21 18.53 -11.86 6.41
CA LYS A 21 18.33 -13.30 6.54
C LYS A 21 16.84 -13.63 6.70
N ARG A 22 16.14 -12.93 7.62
CA ARG A 22 14.71 -13.13 7.84
C ARG A 22 13.93 -12.96 6.55
N GLN A 23 14.18 -11.90 5.78
CA GLN A 23 13.48 -11.64 4.51
C GLN A 23 13.73 -12.73 3.47
N ASN A 24 14.91 -13.33 3.42
CA ASN A 24 15.20 -14.43 2.50
C ASN A 24 14.56 -15.75 2.95
N GLU A 25 14.53 -16.04 4.23
CA GLU A 25 14.09 -17.31 4.79
C GLU A 25 12.58 -17.40 5.02
N HIS A 26 11.88 -16.26 5.14
CA HIS A 26 10.46 -16.19 5.40
C HIS A 26 9.67 -15.85 4.12
N LEU A 27 8.39 -16.22 4.13
CA LEU A 27 7.43 -15.85 3.10
C LEU A 27 6.69 -14.58 3.54
N GLU A 28 7.11 -13.42 3.00
CA GLU A 28 6.48 -12.14 3.28
C GLU A 28 5.16 -12.00 2.53
N MET A 29 4.06 -12.04 3.25
CA MET A 29 2.70 -11.96 2.70
C MET A 29 1.87 -10.82 3.32
N ILE A 30 2.50 -9.85 3.96
CA ILE A 30 1.84 -8.60 4.35
C ILE A 30 1.51 -7.81 3.08
N ALA A 31 0.22 -7.54 2.84
CA ALA A 31 -0.26 -6.93 1.60
C ALA A 31 0.29 -5.52 1.29
N SER A 32 0.81 -4.83 2.31
CA SER A 32 1.43 -3.50 2.17
C SER A 32 2.95 -3.53 2.03
N GLU A 33 3.58 -4.71 2.01
CA GLU A 33 5.01 -4.88 1.87
C GLU A 33 5.42 -5.40 0.49
N ASN A 34 6.65 -5.07 0.10
CA ASN A 34 7.23 -5.51 -1.15
C ASN A 34 8.76 -5.37 -1.10
N TYR A 35 9.44 -6.09 -1.97
CA TYR A 35 10.88 -5.97 -2.16
C TYR A 35 11.15 -4.98 -3.28
N THR A 36 11.77 -3.85 -2.95
CA THR A 36 12.11 -2.80 -3.91
C THR A 36 13.27 -3.21 -4.82
N PHE A 37 13.52 -2.45 -5.87
CA PHE A 37 14.66 -2.69 -6.76
C PHE A 37 15.98 -2.30 -6.08
N PRO A 38 17.10 -3.05 -6.29
CA PRO A 38 18.41 -2.68 -5.74
C PRO A 38 18.81 -1.24 -6.07
N SER A 39 18.57 -0.78 -7.31
CA SER A 39 18.85 0.59 -7.75
C SER A 39 18.06 1.66 -6.99
N VAL A 40 16.89 1.33 -6.47
CA VAL A 40 16.10 2.22 -5.58
C VAL A 40 16.80 2.37 -4.23
N MET A 41 17.33 1.28 -3.66
CA MET A 41 18.09 1.34 -2.40
C MET A 41 19.39 2.09 -2.55
N GLU A 42 20.12 1.92 -3.67
CA GLU A 42 21.32 2.71 -3.97
C GLU A 42 21.00 4.21 -4.04
N ALA A 43 19.92 4.60 -4.67
CA ALA A 43 19.50 6.00 -4.72
C ALA A 43 19.10 6.53 -3.33
N MET A 44 18.45 5.72 -2.49
CA MET A 44 18.10 6.07 -1.11
C MET A 44 19.34 6.29 -0.24
N GLY A 45 20.40 5.50 -0.40
CA GLY A 45 21.65 5.62 0.33
C GLY A 45 22.65 6.60 -0.28
N SER A 46 22.24 7.47 -1.22
CA SER A 46 23.14 8.38 -1.93
C SER A 46 23.46 9.65 -1.14
N ILE A 47 24.45 10.40 -1.65
CA ILE A 47 24.88 11.71 -1.12
C ILE A 47 23.77 12.77 -1.12
N LEU A 48 22.64 12.52 -1.81
CA LEU A 48 21.49 13.42 -1.86
C LEU A 48 20.84 13.63 -0.48
N THR A 49 21.12 12.76 0.50
CA THR A 49 20.73 12.96 1.89
C THR A 49 21.31 14.24 2.51
N ASN A 50 22.45 14.75 1.97
CA ASN A 50 23.11 15.95 2.47
C ASN A 50 22.48 17.25 1.98
N LYS A 51 21.58 17.19 0.95
CA LYS A 51 21.09 18.39 0.27
C LYS A 51 19.77 18.89 0.83
N TYR A 52 19.76 20.16 1.22
CA TYR A 52 18.55 20.91 1.62
C TYR A 52 17.99 21.69 0.44
N ALA A 53 16.71 21.52 0.11
CA ALA A 53 16.12 22.04 -1.13
C ALA A 53 14.65 22.51 -0.97
N GLU A 54 14.37 23.34 0.03
CA GLU A 54 13.02 23.92 0.21
C GLU A 54 12.53 24.65 -1.02
N GLY A 55 11.25 24.52 -1.30
CA GLY A 55 10.60 25.01 -2.51
C GLY A 55 10.48 23.93 -3.59
N TYR A 56 10.41 24.34 -4.83
CA TYR A 56 10.18 23.49 -6.01
C TYR A 56 11.24 23.75 -7.09
N PRO A 57 11.40 22.89 -8.10
CA PRO A 57 12.35 23.10 -9.18
C PRO A 57 12.25 24.49 -9.77
N ASN A 58 13.39 25.15 -9.91
CA ASN A 58 13.56 26.56 -10.35
C ASN A 58 12.94 27.64 -9.42
N LYS A 59 12.41 27.25 -8.26
CA LYS A 59 11.81 28.13 -7.23
C LYS A 59 12.24 27.70 -5.84
N ARG A 60 13.56 27.53 -5.62
CA ARG A 60 14.13 27.12 -4.33
C ARG A 60 14.45 28.32 -3.46
N TYR A 61 14.42 28.07 -2.16
CA TYR A 61 14.84 29.05 -1.15
C TYR A 61 16.34 28.97 -0.85
N TYR A 62 17.05 27.96 -1.38
CA TYR A 62 18.47 27.71 -1.14
C TYR A 62 19.24 27.64 -2.46
N GLY A 63 20.54 28.02 -2.41
CA GLY A 63 21.45 27.85 -3.54
C GLY A 63 21.92 26.40 -3.75
N GLY A 64 22.60 26.14 -4.85
CA GLY A 64 23.17 24.83 -5.17
C GLY A 64 22.14 23.75 -5.47
N CYS A 65 20.97 24.12 -6.02
CA CYS A 65 19.86 23.22 -6.29
C CYS A 65 19.75 22.78 -7.76
N GLU A 66 20.67 23.20 -8.64
CA GLU A 66 20.60 22.98 -10.08
C GLU A 66 20.54 21.50 -10.48
N VAL A 67 21.18 20.64 -9.70
CA VAL A 67 21.18 19.18 -9.92
C VAL A 67 19.93 18.55 -9.35
N VAL A 68 19.55 18.91 -8.11
CA VAL A 68 18.35 18.35 -7.48
C VAL A 68 17.06 18.82 -8.16
N ASP A 69 17.06 19.98 -8.81
CA ASP A 69 15.96 20.44 -9.66
C ASP A 69 15.73 19.50 -10.84
N LYS A 70 16.80 19.05 -11.47
CA LYS A 70 16.73 18.06 -12.57
C LYS A 70 16.21 16.71 -12.05
N ILE A 71 16.65 16.29 -10.85
CA ILE A 71 16.21 15.04 -10.24
C ILE A 71 14.71 15.07 -9.93
N GLU A 72 14.24 16.14 -9.30
CA GLU A 72 12.83 16.26 -8.95
C GLU A 72 11.95 16.41 -10.20
N SER A 73 12.36 17.22 -11.18
CA SER A 73 11.67 17.35 -12.46
C SER A 73 11.55 16.00 -13.17
N LEU A 74 12.62 15.19 -13.15
CA LEU A 74 12.60 13.85 -13.73
C LEU A 74 11.64 12.90 -12.99
N ALA A 75 11.55 13.00 -11.67
CA ALA A 75 10.59 12.23 -10.88
C ALA A 75 9.14 12.61 -11.22
N ILE A 76 8.86 13.92 -11.32
CA ILE A 76 7.55 14.46 -11.72
C ILE A 76 7.17 14.00 -13.12
N GLU A 77 8.05 14.11 -14.10
CA GLU A 77 7.79 13.70 -15.50
C GLU A 77 7.49 12.19 -15.58
N ARG A 78 8.26 11.37 -14.88
CA ARG A 78 8.06 9.91 -14.85
C ARG A 78 6.75 9.54 -14.16
N ALA A 79 6.39 10.20 -13.06
CA ALA A 79 5.11 10.00 -12.38
C ALA A 79 3.95 10.36 -13.32
N LYS A 80 4.01 11.53 -13.98
CA LYS A 80 3.00 11.96 -14.94
C LYS A 80 2.82 10.96 -16.08
N LYS A 81 3.92 10.48 -16.64
CA LYS A 81 3.88 9.45 -17.70
C LYS A 81 3.30 8.14 -17.21
N LEU A 82 3.70 7.68 -16.02
CA LEU A 82 3.30 6.40 -15.44
C LEU A 82 1.80 6.35 -15.15
N PHE A 83 1.25 7.45 -14.62
CA PHE A 83 -0.16 7.55 -14.22
C PHE A 83 -1.05 8.26 -15.25
N ASN A 84 -0.51 8.65 -16.39
CA ASN A 84 -1.22 9.40 -17.43
C ASN A 84 -1.98 10.60 -16.85
N CYS A 85 -1.26 11.48 -16.14
CA CYS A 85 -1.82 12.67 -15.51
C CYS A 85 -1.03 13.95 -15.87
N GLN A 86 -1.63 15.12 -15.61
CA GLN A 86 -1.02 16.39 -15.97
C GLN A 86 -0.09 16.96 -14.90
N PHE A 87 -0.39 16.71 -13.63
CA PHE A 87 0.36 17.24 -12.49
C PHE A 87 0.69 16.14 -11.48
N ALA A 88 1.89 16.20 -10.90
CA ALA A 88 2.35 15.29 -9.88
C ALA A 88 3.19 16.02 -8.82
N ASN A 89 2.89 15.82 -7.54
CA ASN A 89 3.75 16.22 -6.43
C ASN A 89 4.44 14.97 -5.85
N VAL A 90 5.78 14.96 -5.86
CA VAL A 90 6.61 13.84 -5.43
C VAL A 90 7.27 14.08 -4.07
N GLN A 91 7.00 15.22 -3.40
CA GLN A 91 7.65 15.61 -2.15
C GLN A 91 7.03 14.98 -0.91
N ALA A 92 5.78 14.46 -0.97
CA ALA A 92 5.14 13.84 0.19
C ALA A 92 6.01 12.69 0.75
N HIS A 93 6.29 12.75 2.08
CA HIS A 93 7.17 11.78 2.75
C HIS A 93 6.51 10.41 2.94
N SER A 94 5.18 10.35 3.01
CA SER A 94 4.40 9.12 3.14
C SER A 94 3.00 9.28 2.53
N GLY A 95 2.27 8.17 2.36
CA GLY A 95 0.87 8.21 1.95
C GLY A 95 -0.02 8.97 2.93
N SER A 96 0.22 8.83 4.24
CA SER A 96 -0.53 9.59 5.25
C SER A 96 -0.31 11.10 5.13
N GLN A 97 0.93 11.53 4.87
CA GLN A 97 1.23 12.94 4.63
C GLN A 97 0.66 13.43 3.30
N ALA A 98 0.65 12.58 2.27
CA ALA A 98 -0.01 12.89 1.01
C ALA A 98 -1.51 13.17 1.22
N ASN A 99 -2.24 12.29 1.92
CA ASN A 99 -3.66 12.49 2.22
C ASN A 99 -3.88 13.75 3.09
N ASN A 100 -3.08 13.94 4.12
CA ASN A 100 -3.18 15.12 4.97
C ASN A 100 -2.93 16.43 4.20
N ALA A 101 -1.98 16.42 3.25
CA ALA A 101 -1.74 17.58 2.39
C ALA A 101 -2.91 17.86 1.45
N VAL A 102 -3.56 16.81 0.89
CA VAL A 102 -4.78 16.97 0.09
C VAL A 102 -5.90 17.60 0.91
N TYR A 103 -6.15 17.10 2.13
CA TYR A 103 -7.16 17.68 3.00
C TYR A 103 -6.82 19.12 3.38
N HIS A 104 -5.57 19.40 3.75
CA HIS A 104 -5.13 20.77 4.08
C HIS A 104 -5.24 21.73 2.90
N ALA A 105 -5.04 21.23 1.66
CA ALA A 105 -5.15 22.04 0.44
C ALA A 105 -6.60 22.39 0.08
N LEU A 106 -7.53 21.48 0.33
CA LEU A 106 -8.87 21.51 -0.25
C LEU A 106 -10.00 21.74 0.75
N LEU A 107 -9.73 21.56 2.04
CA LEU A 107 -10.72 21.64 3.12
C LEU A 107 -10.36 22.73 4.14
N LYS A 108 -11.37 23.18 4.84
CA LYS A 108 -11.24 24.00 6.06
C LYS A 108 -11.35 23.08 7.29
N PRO A 109 -10.82 23.50 8.45
CA PRO A 109 -11.07 22.79 9.70
C PRO A 109 -12.58 22.55 9.93
N TYR A 110 -12.91 21.32 10.36
CA TYR A 110 -14.28 20.85 10.60
C TYR A 110 -15.14 20.59 9.34
N ASP A 111 -14.60 20.76 8.13
CA ASP A 111 -15.27 20.27 6.92
C ASP A 111 -15.51 18.75 7.00
N LYS A 112 -16.48 18.25 6.25
CA LYS A 112 -16.92 16.86 6.33
C LYS A 112 -16.20 16.00 5.32
N ILE A 113 -15.73 14.84 5.78
CA ILE A 113 -15.10 13.80 4.97
C ILE A 113 -15.96 12.55 5.02
N LEU A 114 -16.19 11.92 3.86
CA LEU A 114 -16.78 10.60 3.77
C LEU A 114 -15.75 9.62 3.22
N GLY A 115 -15.37 8.59 3.99
CA GLY A 115 -14.39 7.58 3.59
C GLY A 115 -14.86 6.16 3.92
N MET A 116 -14.11 5.14 3.49
CA MET A 116 -14.39 3.77 3.87
C MET A 116 -14.15 3.55 5.36
N ASP A 117 -15.06 2.86 6.03
CA ASP A 117 -14.91 2.50 7.45
C ASP A 117 -13.67 1.62 7.67
N LEU A 118 -12.99 1.83 8.78
CA LEU A 118 -11.77 1.10 9.13
C LEU A 118 -12.02 -0.42 9.27
N SER A 119 -13.19 -0.81 9.82
CA SER A 119 -13.60 -2.20 9.95
C SER A 119 -13.91 -2.88 8.62
N CYS A 120 -14.25 -2.08 7.60
CA CYS A 120 -14.52 -2.53 6.23
C CYS A 120 -13.29 -2.47 5.31
N GLY A 121 -12.14 -2.10 5.84
CA GLY A 121 -10.87 -2.04 5.10
C GLY A 121 -10.38 -0.64 4.75
N GLY A 122 -10.98 0.43 5.27
CA GLY A 122 -10.50 1.79 5.10
C GLY A 122 -9.11 2.02 5.72
N HIS A 123 -8.48 3.13 5.36
CA HIS A 123 -7.21 3.55 5.96
C HIS A 123 -7.46 4.51 7.12
N LEU A 124 -6.52 4.59 8.08
CA LEU A 124 -6.59 5.54 9.21
C LEU A 124 -6.85 6.99 8.75
N THR A 125 -6.23 7.42 7.66
CA THR A 125 -6.40 8.77 7.11
C THR A 125 -7.71 8.99 6.35
N HIS A 126 -8.57 7.98 6.22
CA HIS A 126 -9.92 8.13 5.64
C HIS A 126 -10.97 8.59 6.66
N GLY A 127 -10.53 9.06 7.83
CA GLY A 127 -11.41 9.64 8.84
C GLY A 127 -11.45 8.91 10.18
N ALA A 128 -10.54 7.95 10.42
CA ALA A 128 -10.50 7.28 11.72
C ALA A 128 -10.26 8.27 12.86
N LYS A 129 -11.10 8.23 13.91
CA LYS A 129 -11.11 9.18 15.04
C LYS A 129 -9.76 9.34 15.74
N VAL A 130 -8.91 8.33 15.71
CA VAL A 130 -7.57 8.34 16.32
C VAL A 130 -6.52 9.04 15.44
N SER A 131 -6.79 9.23 14.16
CA SER A 131 -5.89 9.85 13.19
C SER A 131 -5.99 11.38 13.21
N LEU A 132 -5.00 12.05 12.58
CA LEU A 132 -5.06 13.51 12.38
C LEU A 132 -6.35 13.92 11.66
N THR A 133 -6.75 13.17 10.63
CA THR A 133 -7.95 13.42 9.84
C THR A 133 -9.20 13.42 10.70
N GLY A 134 -9.42 12.39 11.51
CA GLY A 134 -10.59 12.29 12.39
C GLY A 134 -10.59 13.27 13.57
N LYS A 135 -9.45 13.94 13.85
CA LYS A 135 -9.35 14.98 14.87
C LYS A 135 -9.63 16.39 14.33
N HIS A 136 -9.33 16.62 13.05
CA HIS A 136 -9.43 17.95 12.44
C HIS A 136 -10.69 18.15 11.60
N TYR A 137 -11.30 17.06 11.11
CA TYR A 137 -12.46 17.07 10.23
C TYR A 137 -13.62 16.27 10.82
N GLN A 138 -14.84 16.56 10.38
CA GLN A 138 -16.00 15.74 10.71
C GLN A 138 -16.02 14.53 9.77
N SER A 139 -15.72 13.36 10.32
CA SER A 139 -15.55 12.15 9.54
C SER A 139 -16.78 11.26 9.61
N PHE A 140 -17.24 10.83 8.44
CA PHE A 140 -18.31 9.88 8.21
C PHE A 140 -17.77 8.70 7.41
N SER A 141 -18.43 7.55 7.48
CA SER A 141 -17.94 6.37 6.80
C SER A 141 -19.04 5.63 6.04
N TYR A 142 -18.67 5.08 4.89
CA TYR A 142 -19.42 4.07 4.18
C TYR A 142 -18.78 2.70 4.39
N GLY A 143 -19.56 1.64 4.18
CA GLY A 143 -19.13 0.28 4.45
C GLY A 143 -19.24 -0.64 3.24
N VAL A 144 -19.31 -1.93 3.54
CA VAL A 144 -19.57 -3.00 2.60
C VAL A 144 -20.91 -3.67 2.95
N ASN A 145 -21.55 -4.27 1.95
CA ASN A 145 -22.77 -5.07 2.12
C ASN A 145 -22.45 -6.43 2.79
N LEU A 146 -23.46 -7.24 3.01
CA LEU A 146 -23.34 -8.56 3.66
C LEU A 146 -22.44 -9.53 2.90
N ASP A 147 -22.29 -9.34 1.59
CA ASP A 147 -21.40 -10.16 0.74
C ASP A 147 -19.95 -9.65 0.74
N GLY A 148 -19.67 -8.56 1.45
CA GLY A 148 -18.33 -7.96 1.54
C GLY A 148 -17.93 -7.07 0.37
N TYR A 149 -18.87 -6.57 -0.43
CA TYR A 149 -18.65 -5.59 -1.51
C TYR A 149 -19.03 -4.19 -1.05
N ILE A 150 -18.34 -3.17 -1.57
CA ILE A 150 -18.71 -1.77 -1.31
C ILE A 150 -20.18 -1.55 -1.64
N ASP A 151 -20.93 -1.01 -0.67
CA ASP A 151 -22.33 -0.65 -0.84
C ASP A 151 -22.43 0.79 -1.38
N TYR A 152 -22.48 0.90 -2.71
CA TYR A 152 -22.57 2.21 -3.39
C TYR A 152 -23.91 2.91 -3.16
N GLU A 153 -24.99 2.16 -2.96
CA GLU A 153 -26.30 2.75 -2.68
C GLU A 153 -26.35 3.35 -1.28
N GLU A 154 -25.80 2.65 -0.29
CA GLU A 154 -25.70 3.16 1.06
C GLU A 154 -24.69 4.33 1.12
N ALA A 155 -23.57 4.25 0.40
CA ALA A 155 -22.62 5.35 0.28
C ALA A 155 -23.27 6.62 -0.29
N LEU A 156 -24.17 6.49 -1.29
CA LEU A 156 -24.93 7.61 -1.84
C LEU A 156 -25.90 8.21 -0.80
N LYS A 157 -26.66 7.36 -0.10
CA LYS A 157 -27.60 7.82 0.95
C LYS A 157 -26.86 8.59 2.05
N ILE A 158 -25.71 8.07 2.50
CA ILE A 158 -24.88 8.76 3.50
C ILE A 158 -24.39 10.09 2.93
N ALA A 159 -23.85 10.10 1.70
CA ALA A 159 -23.38 11.32 1.05
C ALA A 159 -24.47 12.40 0.95
N GLN A 160 -25.69 12.03 0.54
CA GLN A 160 -26.84 12.95 0.47
C GLN A 160 -27.24 13.51 1.83
N SER A 161 -27.20 12.66 2.88
CA SER A 161 -27.53 13.07 4.26
C SER A 161 -26.47 13.99 4.86
N VAL A 162 -25.19 13.66 4.64
CA VAL A 162 -24.04 14.33 5.27
C VAL A 162 -23.60 15.55 4.48
N LYS A 163 -23.66 15.48 3.14
CA LYS A 163 -23.09 16.47 2.19
C LYS A 163 -21.62 16.77 2.51
N PRO A 164 -20.74 15.78 2.29
CA PRO A 164 -19.31 15.96 2.55
C PRO A 164 -18.68 16.89 1.51
N GLU A 165 -17.64 17.61 1.90
CA GLU A 165 -16.81 18.40 1.00
C GLU A 165 -15.89 17.51 0.15
N ILE A 166 -15.50 16.34 0.69
CA ILE A 166 -14.68 15.37 -0.02
C ILE A 166 -15.12 13.94 0.28
N ILE A 167 -15.16 13.10 -0.76
CA ILE A 167 -15.35 11.66 -0.67
C ILE A 167 -13.99 11.00 -0.96
N VAL A 168 -13.61 10.02 -0.14
CA VAL A 168 -12.36 9.26 -0.29
C VAL A 168 -12.71 7.85 -0.72
N CYS A 169 -12.30 7.47 -1.93
CA CYS A 169 -12.39 6.10 -2.42
C CYS A 169 -11.00 5.46 -2.46
N GLY A 170 -10.83 4.38 -1.71
CA GLY A 170 -9.55 3.72 -1.51
C GLY A 170 -9.62 2.76 -0.31
N PHE A 171 -8.61 1.95 -0.13
CA PHE A 171 -8.60 0.94 0.92
C PHE A 171 -7.20 0.56 1.39
N SER A 172 -7.15 -0.09 2.55
CA SER A 172 -6.01 -0.85 3.06
C SER A 172 -6.27 -2.36 3.05
N ALA A 173 -7.55 -2.79 3.14
CA ALA A 173 -7.92 -4.18 3.31
C ALA A 173 -9.27 -4.49 2.62
N TYR A 174 -9.38 -4.19 1.34
CA TYR A 174 -10.54 -4.53 0.51
C TYR A 174 -10.11 -5.42 -0.66
N PRO A 175 -10.66 -6.64 -0.79
CA PRO A 175 -10.14 -7.62 -1.76
C PRO A 175 -10.71 -7.47 -3.16
N ARG A 176 -11.51 -6.45 -3.44
CA ARG A 176 -12.16 -6.24 -4.73
C ARG A 176 -11.72 -4.95 -5.40
N GLU A 177 -12.12 -4.78 -6.64
CA GLU A 177 -11.86 -3.59 -7.43
C GLU A 177 -12.77 -2.44 -6.99
N ILE A 178 -12.28 -1.21 -7.06
CA ILE A 178 -13.07 0.01 -6.83
C ILE A 178 -13.63 0.50 -8.16
N ASP A 179 -14.91 0.79 -8.18
CA ASP A 179 -15.56 1.50 -9.29
C ASP A 179 -15.46 3.02 -9.04
N PHE A 180 -14.39 3.62 -9.57
CA PHE A 180 -14.16 5.07 -9.45
C PHE A 180 -15.25 5.89 -10.14
N LYS A 181 -15.88 5.36 -11.20
CA LYS A 181 -16.95 6.03 -11.91
C LYS A 181 -18.19 6.17 -11.02
N LYS A 182 -18.60 5.10 -10.32
CA LYS A 182 -19.70 5.17 -9.36
C LYS A 182 -19.44 6.16 -8.23
N PHE A 183 -18.22 6.17 -7.69
CA PHE A 183 -17.86 7.17 -6.68
C PHE A 183 -17.89 8.60 -7.25
N ARG A 184 -17.54 8.78 -8.50
CA ARG A 184 -17.63 10.08 -9.16
C ARG A 184 -19.10 10.53 -9.30
N GLU A 185 -19.98 9.64 -9.70
CA GLU A 185 -21.43 9.91 -9.78
C GLU A 185 -21.99 10.30 -8.41
N ILE A 186 -21.61 9.61 -7.34
CA ILE A 186 -21.99 9.97 -5.96
C ILE A 186 -21.42 11.35 -5.57
N ALA A 187 -20.18 11.63 -5.89
CA ALA A 187 -19.55 12.91 -5.57
C ALA A 187 -20.22 14.08 -6.29
N ASP A 188 -20.51 13.92 -7.58
CA ASP A 188 -21.19 14.94 -8.40
C ASP A 188 -22.61 15.22 -7.90
N GLU A 189 -23.35 14.19 -7.47
CA GLU A 189 -24.71 14.32 -6.91
C GLU A 189 -24.75 15.24 -5.68
N VAL A 190 -23.71 15.26 -4.85
CA VAL A 190 -23.65 16.06 -3.63
C VAL A 190 -22.73 17.27 -3.72
N GLY A 191 -22.07 17.49 -4.84
CA GLY A 191 -21.10 18.57 -5.07
C GLY A 191 -19.79 18.41 -4.32
N ALA A 192 -19.39 17.16 -4.01
CA ALA A 192 -18.16 16.84 -3.31
C ALA A 192 -16.97 16.68 -4.26
N LEU A 193 -15.77 16.94 -3.75
CA LEU A 193 -14.53 16.48 -4.41
C LEU A 193 -14.37 14.95 -4.23
N LEU A 194 -13.69 14.30 -5.16
CA LEU A 194 -13.35 12.87 -5.08
C LEU A 194 -11.84 12.69 -5.01
N LEU A 195 -11.37 12.13 -3.88
CA LEU A 195 -9.99 11.68 -3.68
C LEU A 195 -9.91 10.16 -3.89
N GLY A 196 -9.09 9.72 -4.86
CA GLY A 196 -8.74 8.32 -5.04
C GLY A 196 -7.46 7.96 -4.30
N ASP A 197 -7.54 7.28 -3.16
CA ASP A 197 -6.36 6.71 -2.49
C ASP A 197 -6.06 5.33 -3.07
N ILE A 198 -5.14 5.28 -4.04
CA ILE A 198 -4.76 4.04 -4.73
C ILE A 198 -3.50 3.39 -4.15
N ALA A 199 -3.07 3.78 -2.93
CA ALA A 199 -1.81 3.35 -2.34
C ALA A 199 -1.59 1.82 -2.40
N HIS A 200 -2.62 1.03 -2.18
CA HIS A 200 -2.52 -0.43 -2.23
C HIS A 200 -2.44 -0.99 -3.65
N VAL A 201 -3.12 -0.38 -4.59
CA VAL A 201 -3.28 -0.92 -5.96
C VAL A 201 -2.51 -0.15 -7.03
N ALA A 202 -1.74 0.87 -6.67
CA ALA A 202 -1.08 1.74 -7.64
C ALA A 202 -0.23 0.98 -8.67
N GLY A 203 0.45 -0.10 -8.26
CA GLY A 203 1.20 -0.96 -9.18
C GLY A 203 0.31 -1.73 -10.15
N LEU A 204 -0.90 -2.12 -9.72
CA LEU A 204 -1.88 -2.77 -10.59
C LEU A 204 -2.54 -1.75 -11.54
N VAL A 205 -2.81 -0.53 -11.06
CA VAL A 205 -3.35 0.57 -11.88
C VAL A 205 -2.43 0.89 -13.06
N VAL A 206 -1.13 1.12 -12.80
CA VAL A 206 -0.17 1.47 -13.86
C VAL A 206 0.15 0.32 -14.83
N ALA A 207 -0.23 -0.90 -14.47
CA ALA A 207 -0.08 -2.09 -15.31
C ALA A 207 -1.38 -2.49 -16.01
N ASP A 208 -2.45 -1.72 -15.90
CA ASP A 208 -3.80 -1.99 -16.44
C ASP A 208 -4.46 -3.26 -15.84
N GLU A 209 -4.06 -3.65 -14.62
CA GLU A 209 -4.62 -4.80 -13.87
C GLU A 209 -5.65 -4.40 -12.80
N HIS A 210 -5.95 -3.10 -12.67
CA HIS A 210 -7.00 -2.50 -11.85
C HIS A 210 -7.54 -1.27 -12.55
N ALA A 211 -8.80 -0.89 -12.29
CA ALA A 211 -9.41 0.32 -12.84
C ALA A 211 -8.55 1.56 -12.57
N HIS A 212 -8.46 2.44 -13.56
CA HIS A 212 -7.70 3.67 -13.46
C HIS A 212 -8.55 4.76 -12.78
N PRO A 213 -8.01 5.53 -11.81
CA PRO A 213 -8.76 6.56 -11.10
C PRO A 213 -9.13 7.76 -11.99
N PHE A 214 -8.29 8.12 -12.96
CA PHE A 214 -8.60 9.15 -13.94
C PHE A 214 -9.40 8.59 -15.13
N PRO A 215 -10.38 9.35 -15.65
CA PRO A 215 -10.69 10.76 -15.37
C PRO A 215 -11.67 10.98 -14.20
N HIS A 216 -11.98 9.99 -13.39
CA HIS A 216 -13.06 10.06 -12.40
C HIS A 216 -12.68 10.85 -11.15
N CYS A 217 -11.47 10.64 -10.60
CA CYS A 217 -11.03 11.33 -9.39
C CYS A 217 -10.51 12.74 -9.70
N HIS A 218 -10.84 13.72 -8.85
CA HIS A 218 -10.30 15.08 -8.93
C HIS A 218 -8.83 15.11 -8.49
N VAL A 219 -8.49 14.32 -7.49
CA VAL A 219 -7.15 14.16 -6.95
C VAL A 219 -6.91 12.69 -6.62
N VAL A 220 -5.68 12.25 -6.80
CA VAL A 220 -5.26 10.87 -6.50
C VAL A 220 -4.06 10.91 -5.59
N SER A 221 -4.09 10.12 -4.52
CA SER A 221 -2.95 9.91 -3.64
C SER A 221 -2.46 8.46 -3.73
N SER A 222 -1.18 8.27 -3.45
CA SER A 222 -0.56 6.96 -3.40
C SER A 222 0.63 6.92 -2.45
N THR A 223 1.02 5.71 -2.09
CA THR A 223 2.38 5.38 -1.63
C THR A 223 3.22 4.89 -2.81
N THR A 224 4.54 4.92 -2.65
CA THR A 224 5.46 4.45 -3.70
C THR A 224 6.06 3.06 -3.42
N HIS A 225 5.86 2.49 -2.22
CA HIS A 225 6.58 1.31 -1.73
C HIS A 225 5.77 0.01 -1.64
N LYS A 226 4.46 0.01 -1.99
CA LYS A 226 3.62 -1.19 -1.96
C LYS A 226 3.70 -1.92 -3.30
N THR A 227 2.60 -2.06 -4.01
CA THR A 227 2.61 -2.72 -5.34
C THR A 227 3.49 -2.01 -6.37
N LEU A 228 3.82 -0.72 -6.20
CA LEU A 228 4.77 0.01 -7.05
C LEU A 228 6.25 -0.36 -6.85
N ARG A 229 6.62 -1.09 -5.79
CA ARG A 229 8.01 -1.51 -5.52
C ARG A 229 9.06 -0.39 -5.46
N GLY A 230 8.65 0.86 -5.25
CA GLY A 230 9.55 2.01 -5.09
C GLY A 230 10.04 2.20 -3.64
N PRO A 231 10.67 3.33 -3.32
CA PRO A 231 11.06 3.66 -1.96
C PRO A 231 9.83 3.97 -1.10
N ARG A 232 9.98 3.92 0.22
CA ARG A 232 8.95 4.46 1.12
C ARG A 232 8.76 5.95 0.87
N GLY A 233 7.53 6.34 0.56
CA GLY A 233 7.18 7.71 0.21
C GLY A 233 5.71 7.85 -0.19
N GLY A 234 5.27 9.09 -0.39
CA GLY A 234 3.96 9.46 -0.90
C GLY A 234 4.02 10.08 -2.29
N LEU A 235 2.87 10.16 -2.94
CA LEU A 235 2.68 10.74 -4.26
C LEU A 235 1.28 11.35 -4.32
N ILE A 236 1.14 12.53 -4.95
CA ILE A 236 -0.16 13.15 -5.22
C ILE A 236 -0.23 13.52 -6.70
N LEU A 237 -1.35 13.23 -7.33
CA LEU A 237 -1.58 13.39 -8.76
C LEU A 237 -2.91 14.10 -9.00
N THR A 238 -2.98 14.92 -10.03
CA THR A 238 -4.23 15.55 -10.46
C THR A 238 -4.14 15.98 -11.95
N ASN A 239 -5.29 16.21 -12.56
CA ASN A 239 -5.39 16.84 -13.89
C ASN A 239 -5.86 18.29 -13.82
N ASP A 240 -6.08 18.82 -12.61
CA ASP A 240 -6.54 20.16 -12.33
C ASP A 240 -5.38 21.05 -11.85
N GLU A 241 -5.10 22.13 -12.55
CA GLU A 241 -3.99 23.05 -12.27
C GLU A 241 -4.19 23.81 -10.95
N GLU A 242 -5.43 24.18 -10.62
CA GLU A 242 -5.70 24.89 -9.36
C GLU A 242 -5.52 23.97 -8.15
N ILE A 243 -5.96 22.71 -8.27
CA ILE A 243 -5.74 21.69 -7.24
C ILE A 243 -4.24 21.43 -7.09
N ALA A 244 -3.49 21.31 -8.19
CA ALA A 244 -2.04 21.11 -8.14
C ALA A 244 -1.33 22.26 -7.41
N ALA A 245 -1.68 23.51 -7.72
CA ALA A 245 -1.10 24.68 -7.06
C ALA A 245 -1.43 24.75 -5.57
N LYS A 246 -2.64 24.35 -5.15
CA LYS A 246 -3.03 24.27 -3.74
C LYS A 246 -2.27 23.16 -3.01
N ILE A 247 -2.10 21.99 -3.65
CA ILE A 247 -1.35 20.86 -3.10
C ILE A 247 0.12 21.23 -2.89
N ASP A 248 0.76 21.89 -3.87
CA ASP A 248 2.14 22.31 -3.74
C ASP A 248 2.33 23.23 -2.54
N LYS A 249 1.43 24.19 -2.33
CA LYS A 249 1.44 25.06 -1.14
C LYS A 249 1.16 24.31 0.15
N ALA A 250 0.29 23.32 0.12
CA ALA A 250 -0.05 22.51 1.29
C ALA A 250 1.11 21.58 1.68
N ILE A 251 1.86 21.05 0.72
CA ILE A 251 3.09 20.31 0.99
C ILE A 251 4.16 21.26 1.53
N PHE A 252 4.56 22.25 0.76
CA PHE A 252 5.55 23.23 1.20
C PHE A 252 5.05 24.65 0.92
N PRO A 253 5.00 25.51 1.96
CA PRO A 253 5.47 25.32 3.35
C PRO A 253 4.41 24.79 4.33
N GLY A 254 3.27 24.27 3.84
CA GLY A 254 2.09 23.98 4.68
C GLY A 254 2.30 22.85 5.70
N THR A 255 2.74 21.69 5.27
CA THR A 255 2.83 20.48 6.12
C THR A 255 4.24 19.88 6.19
N GLN A 256 5.15 20.28 5.31
CA GLN A 256 6.53 19.82 5.25
C GLN A 256 7.50 21.00 5.06
N GLY A 257 8.78 20.81 5.47
CA GLY A 257 9.91 21.68 5.14
C GLY A 257 10.72 21.13 3.98
N GLY A 258 12.05 21.00 4.14
CA GLY A 258 12.94 20.49 3.11
C GLY A 258 12.56 19.09 2.62
N PRO A 259 12.45 18.89 1.30
CA PRO A 259 12.14 17.59 0.72
C PRO A 259 13.30 16.60 0.89
N LEU A 260 12.97 15.31 0.95
CA LEU A 260 13.95 14.23 1.04
C LEU A 260 14.48 13.91 -0.37
N MET A 261 15.57 14.61 -0.80
CA MET A 261 16.04 14.52 -2.18
C MET A 261 16.52 13.11 -2.57
N HIS A 262 17.10 12.35 -1.64
CA HIS A 262 17.43 10.94 -1.84
C HIS A 262 16.19 10.08 -2.09
N ALA A 263 15.09 10.33 -1.37
CA ALA A 263 13.82 9.62 -1.60
C ALA A 263 13.17 10.02 -2.94
N ILE A 264 13.26 11.29 -3.35
CA ILE A 264 12.76 11.74 -4.66
C ILE A 264 13.56 11.11 -5.79
N ALA A 265 14.89 11.04 -5.67
CA ALA A 265 15.73 10.32 -6.63
C ALA A 265 15.34 8.84 -6.73
N ALA A 266 15.14 8.20 -5.59
CA ALA A 266 14.71 6.81 -5.52
C ALA A 266 13.30 6.60 -6.14
N LYS A 267 12.36 7.54 -5.94
CA LYS A 267 11.06 7.55 -6.64
C LYS A 267 11.26 7.64 -8.15
N ALA A 268 12.14 8.53 -8.63
CA ALA A 268 12.44 8.65 -10.05
C ALA A 268 12.99 7.35 -10.65
N VAL A 269 13.85 6.63 -9.91
CA VAL A 269 14.34 5.30 -10.30
C VAL A 269 13.22 4.29 -10.34
N GLY A 270 12.42 4.17 -9.28
CA GLY A 270 11.29 3.24 -9.20
C GLY A 270 10.27 3.47 -10.33
N PHE A 271 9.91 4.71 -10.61
CA PHE A 271 8.99 5.03 -11.71
C PHE A 271 9.56 4.63 -13.08
N LYS A 272 10.88 4.74 -13.27
CA LYS A 272 11.53 4.25 -14.51
C LYS A 272 11.43 2.74 -14.63
N GLU A 273 11.65 2.00 -13.55
CA GLU A 273 11.48 0.55 -13.52
C GLU A 273 10.02 0.16 -13.83
N ASN A 274 9.06 0.89 -13.28
CA ASN A 274 7.63 0.64 -13.46
C ASN A 274 7.12 0.95 -14.89
N LEU A 275 7.85 1.73 -15.66
CA LEU A 275 7.55 1.97 -17.09
C LEU A 275 8.02 0.84 -18.02
N LYS A 276 8.77 -0.13 -17.50
CA LYS A 276 9.27 -1.27 -18.30
C LYS A 276 8.19 -2.35 -18.47
N PRO A 277 8.23 -3.12 -19.58
CA PRO A 277 7.30 -4.24 -19.79
C PRO A 277 7.33 -5.30 -18.69
N GLU A 278 8.49 -5.54 -18.07
CA GLU A 278 8.70 -6.49 -16.98
C GLU A 278 7.85 -6.16 -15.76
N PHE A 279 7.59 -4.86 -15.51
CA PHE A 279 6.73 -4.45 -14.43
C PHE A 279 5.26 -4.85 -14.67
N LYS A 280 4.77 -4.76 -15.92
CA LYS A 280 3.42 -5.25 -16.27
C LYS A 280 3.31 -6.76 -16.07
N ALA A 281 4.34 -7.51 -16.45
CA ALA A 281 4.38 -8.97 -16.21
C ALA A 281 4.34 -9.28 -14.70
N TYR A 282 5.11 -8.55 -13.88
CA TYR A 282 5.06 -8.66 -12.42
C TYR A 282 3.66 -8.37 -11.86
N ALA A 283 3.03 -7.27 -12.24
CA ALA A 283 1.70 -6.90 -11.74
C ALA A 283 0.63 -7.94 -12.10
N LYS A 284 0.68 -8.50 -13.31
CA LYS A 284 -0.18 -9.61 -13.73
C LYS A 284 0.07 -10.86 -12.89
N LEU A 285 1.34 -11.17 -12.60
CA LEU A 285 1.71 -12.29 -11.74
C LEU A 285 1.19 -12.09 -10.31
N VAL A 286 1.29 -10.88 -9.74
CA VAL A 286 0.72 -10.53 -8.43
C VAL A 286 -0.76 -10.89 -8.34
N LYS A 287 -1.55 -10.46 -9.32
CA LYS A 287 -2.99 -10.70 -9.35
C LYS A 287 -3.32 -12.19 -9.55
N SER A 288 -2.66 -12.87 -10.50
CA SER A 288 -2.89 -14.29 -10.77
C SER A 288 -2.50 -15.18 -9.59
N ASN A 289 -1.38 -14.90 -8.93
CA ASN A 289 -0.95 -15.63 -7.73
C ASN A 289 -1.95 -15.52 -6.59
N MET A 290 -2.51 -14.33 -6.36
CA MET A 290 -3.53 -14.15 -5.32
C MET A 290 -4.81 -14.90 -5.65
N GLN A 291 -5.19 -14.99 -6.93
CA GLN A 291 -6.33 -15.80 -7.36
C GLN A 291 -6.11 -17.30 -7.14
N VAL A 292 -4.88 -17.79 -7.39
CA VAL A 292 -4.51 -19.20 -7.10
C VAL A 292 -4.63 -19.46 -5.61
N LEU A 293 -4.04 -18.60 -4.76
CA LEU A 293 -4.13 -18.74 -3.29
C LEU A 293 -5.59 -18.76 -2.83
N ALA A 294 -6.40 -17.81 -3.31
CA ALA A 294 -7.81 -17.73 -2.96
C ALA A 294 -8.59 -19.00 -3.36
N LYS A 295 -8.31 -19.54 -4.55
CA LYS A 295 -8.90 -20.80 -5.03
C LYS A 295 -8.51 -21.96 -4.11
N THR A 296 -7.22 -22.14 -3.83
CA THR A 296 -6.70 -23.22 -2.98
C THR A 296 -7.32 -23.18 -1.59
N LEU A 297 -7.39 -22.00 -0.95
CA LEU A 297 -7.99 -21.85 0.37
C LEU A 297 -9.49 -22.17 0.36
N LYS A 298 -10.23 -21.76 -0.69
CA LYS A 298 -11.66 -22.10 -0.83
C LYS A 298 -11.88 -23.60 -1.02
N GLU A 299 -11.07 -24.28 -1.81
CA GLU A 299 -11.12 -25.74 -1.99
C GLU A 299 -10.84 -26.50 -0.70
N LYS A 300 -10.15 -25.87 0.25
CA LYS A 300 -9.92 -26.34 1.62
C LYS A 300 -10.99 -25.88 2.63
N ASN A 301 -12.11 -25.33 2.16
CA ASN A 301 -13.24 -24.86 2.96
C ASN A 301 -12.91 -23.70 3.91
N HIS A 302 -11.92 -22.86 3.57
CA HIS A 302 -11.72 -21.60 4.27
C HIS A 302 -12.64 -20.51 3.71
N LYS A 303 -13.23 -19.75 4.62
CA LYS A 303 -14.09 -18.61 4.28
C LYS A 303 -13.25 -17.39 3.97
N LEU A 304 -13.52 -16.75 2.83
CA LEU A 304 -12.89 -15.53 2.38
C LEU A 304 -13.92 -14.42 2.29
N VAL A 305 -13.56 -13.23 2.78
CA VAL A 305 -14.39 -12.02 2.62
C VAL A 305 -14.66 -11.79 1.13
N SER A 306 -15.88 -11.44 0.77
CA SER A 306 -16.40 -11.31 -0.61
C SER A 306 -16.19 -12.55 -1.50
N GLY A 307 -15.97 -13.73 -0.90
CA GLY A 307 -15.79 -14.99 -1.62
C GLY A 307 -14.49 -15.09 -2.43
N GLY A 308 -13.50 -14.21 -2.22
CA GLY A 308 -12.20 -14.25 -2.91
C GLY A 308 -11.61 -12.88 -3.17
N THR A 309 -10.88 -12.72 -4.28
CA THR A 309 -10.16 -11.48 -4.60
C THR A 309 -10.16 -11.16 -6.10
N SER A 310 -10.05 -9.87 -6.44
CA SER A 310 -9.75 -9.37 -7.78
C SER A 310 -8.50 -8.48 -7.84
N ASN A 311 -7.72 -8.43 -6.75
CA ASN A 311 -6.47 -7.65 -6.67
C ASN A 311 -5.32 -8.43 -6.00
N HIS A 312 -4.39 -7.77 -5.32
CA HIS A 312 -3.17 -8.32 -4.73
C HIS A 312 -3.33 -8.85 -3.30
N LEU A 313 -4.52 -8.76 -2.70
CA LEU A 313 -4.76 -9.19 -1.33
C LEU A 313 -6.07 -10.00 -1.21
N LEU A 314 -6.16 -10.80 -0.15
CA LEU A 314 -7.38 -11.42 0.31
C LEU A 314 -7.52 -11.27 1.84
N LEU A 315 -8.73 -11.45 2.34
CA LEU A 315 -9.06 -11.51 3.77
C LEU A 315 -9.67 -12.88 4.09
N MET A 316 -9.08 -13.57 5.06
CA MET A 316 -9.68 -14.79 5.62
C MET A 316 -10.62 -14.43 6.77
N ASP A 317 -11.76 -15.11 6.83
CA ASP A 317 -12.82 -14.88 7.80
C ASP A 317 -12.84 -16.01 8.85
N PHE A 318 -12.65 -15.64 10.12
CA PHE A 318 -12.63 -16.55 11.27
C PHE A 318 -13.76 -16.25 12.29
N LEU A 319 -14.85 -15.57 11.87
CA LEU A 319 -15.97 -15.29 12.78
C LEU A 319 -16.52 -16.58 13.42
N ASP A 320 -16.63 -17.64 12.62
CA ASP A 320 -17.17 -18.95 13.05
C ASP A 320 -16.08 -19.93 13.54
N LYS A 321 -14.83 -19.46 13.73
CA LYS A 321 -13.72 -20.29 14.16
C LYS A 321 -13.42 -20.14 15.65
N PRO A 322 -12.92 -21.21 16.31
CA PRO A 322 -12.56 -21.16 17.74
C PRO A 322 -11.30 -20.34 18.01
N TYR A 323 -10.56 -19.96 16.98
CA TYR A 323 -9.35 -19.14 17.05
C TYR A 323 -9.57 -17.74 16.45
N SER A 324 -8.71 -16.81 16.78
CA SER A 324 -8.77 -15.41 16.34
C SER A 324 -7.79 -15.13 15.20
N GLY A 325 -7.87 -13.92 14.62
CA GLY A 325 -6.85 -13.42 13.69
C GLY A 325 -5.46 -13.34 14.33
N LYS A 326 -5.38 -13.01 15.63
CA LYS A 326 -4.12 -13.01 16.38
C LYS A 326 -3.52 -14.40 16.51
N ASP A 327 -4.34 -15.41 16.80
CA ASP A 327 -3.84 -16.80 16.92
C ASP A 327 -3.33 -17.31 15.58
N ALA A 328 -4.04 -17.00 14.49
CA ALA A 328 -3.61 -17.35 13.13
C ALA A 328 -2.32 -16.63 12.73
N ASP A 329 -2.18 -15.34 13.03
CA ASP A 329 -0.97 -14.54 12.79
C ASP A 329 0.26 -15.16 13.50
N ILE A 330 0.10 -15.53 14.76
CA ILE A 330 1.16 -16.20 15.54
C ILE A 330 1.52 -17.57 14.95
N ALA A 331 0.53 -18.42 14.66
CA ALA A 331 0.78 -19.78 14.16
C ALA A 331 1.45 -19.77 12.78
N LEU A 332 1.00 -18.90 11.87
CA LEU A 332 1.61 -18.73 10.55
C LEU A 332 3.02 -18.12 10.67
N GLY A 333 3.21 -17.15 11.56
CA GLY A 333 4.52 -16.54 11.82
C GLY A 333 5.55 -17.57 12.32
N ASN A 334 5.14 -18.48 13.23
CA ASN A 334 5.99 -19.60 13.69
C ASN A 334 6.41 -20.51 12.52
N ALA A 335 5.56 -20.66 11.51
CA ALA A 335 5.83 -21.44 10.29
C ALA A 335 6.56 -20.64 9.21
N GLY A 336 7.02 -19.42 9.49
CA GLY A 336 7.74 -18.59 8.53
C GLY A 336 6.86 -17.91 7.48
N ILE A 337 5.54 -17.83 7.71
CA ILE A 337 4.59 -17.10 6.84
C ILE A 337 4.20 -15.82 7.56
N THR A 338 4.69 -14.68 7.07
CA THR A 338 4.44 -13.36 7.66
C THR A 338 3.16 -12.77 7.09
N VAL A 339 2.13 -12.62 7.92
CA VAL A 339 0.83 -12.02 7.61
C VAL A 339 0.50 -10.93 8.63
N ASN A 340 -0.68 -10.33 8.55
CA ASN A 340 -1.17 -9.50 9.66
C ASN A 340 -2.61 -9.85 10.02
N LYS A 341 -2.91 -9.86 11.32
CA LYS A 341 -4.30 -9.87 11.79
C LYS A 341 -5.04 -8.66 11.25
N ASN A 342 -6.32 -8.82 10.91
CA ASN A 342 -7.13 -7.78 10.30
C ASN A 342 -8.59 -7.88 10.74
N THR A 343 -9.22 -6.74 11.00
CA THR A 343 -10.68 -6.68 11.15
C THR A 343 -11.37 -7.07 9.85
N ILE A 344 -12.53 -7.67 9.95
CA ILE A 344 -13.36 -8.08 8.81
C ILE A 344 -14.78 -7.56 8.98
N PRO A 345 -15.58 -7.48 7.91
CA PRO A 345 -16.99 -7.11 8.04
C PRO A 345 -17.71 -8.00 9.05
N GLY A 346 -18.52 -7.39 9.92
CA GLY A 346 -19.18 -8.13 11.02
C GLY A 346 -18.29 -8.42 12.22
N GLU A 347 -17.14 -7.75 12.35
CA GLU A 347 -16.17 -7.92 13.44
C GLU A 347 -16.80 -7.79 14.83
N THR A 348 -16.55 -8.80 15.68
CA THR A 348 -17.06 -8.85 17.07
C THR A 348 -15.95 -8.83 18.11
N ARG A 349 -14.70 -9.07 17.72
CA ARG A 349 -13.53 -9.06 18.60
C ARG A 349 -12.86 -7.68 18.62
N SER A 350 -12.04 -7.45 19.65
CA SER A 350 -11.30 -6.17 19.72
C SER A 350 -10.30 -6.01 18.57
N PRO A 351 -9.91 -4.77 18.18
CA PRO A 351 -8.92 -4.54 17.13
C PRO A 351 -7.53 -5.16 17.41
N PHE A 352 -7.24 -5.50 18.65
CA PHE A 352 -5.98 -6.17 19.03
C PHE A 352 -6.01 -7.69 18.84
N VAL A 353 -7.21 -8.27 18.65
CA VAL A 353 -7.43 -9.72 18.50
C VAL A 353 -7.88 -10.04 17.09
N THR A 354 -8.92 -9.38 16.59
CA THR A 354 -9.55 -9.49 15.29
C THR A 354 -10.13 -10.86 14.93
N SER A 355 -10.99 -10.92 13.95
CA SER A 355 -11.59 -12.17 13.46
C SER A 355 -11.11 -12.55 12.05
N GLY A 356 -10.01 -11.98 11.59
CA GLY A 356 -9.44 -12.31 10.29
C GLY A 356 -7.96 -12.03 10.19
N ILE A 357 -7.39 -12.44 9.07
CA ILE A 357 -6.04 -12.08 8.62
C ILE A 357 -6.10 -11.52 7.21
N ARG A 358 -5.17 -10.62 6.90
CA ARG A 358 -4.95 -10.11 5.55
C ARG A 358 -3.68 -10.74 4.98
N ILE A 359 -3.77 -11.22 3.74
CA ILE A 359 -2.68 -11.88 3.01
C ILE A 359 -2.50 -11.16 1.68
N GLY A 360 -1.25 -10.90 1.27
CA GLY A 360 -0.87 -10.28 0.00
C GLY A 360 0.11 -11.13 -0.80
N SER A 361 0.15 -10.90 -2.12
CA SER A 361 1.01 -11.65 -3.05
C SER A 361 2.18 -10.84 -3.61
N ALA A 362 2.25 -9.53 -3.35
CA ALA A 362 3.18 -8.63 -4.04
C ALA A 362 4.65 -9.00 -3.80
N ALA A 363 5.06 -9.21 -2.55
CA ALA A 363 6.44 -9.49 -2.19
C ALA A 363 6.94 -10.83 -2.77
N LEU A 364 6.17 -11.90 -2.65
CA LEU A 364 6.56 -13.21 -3.19
C LEU A 364 6.55 -13.24 -4.72
N SER A 365 5.62 -12.53 -5.37
CA SER A 365 5.63 -12.36 -6.83
C SER A 365 6.86 -11.57 -7.29
N ALA A 366 7.34 -10.60 -6.49
CA ALA A 366 8.58 -9.88 -6.77
C ALA A 366 9.84 -10.77 -6.70
N ARG A 367 9.79 -11.87 -5.92
CA ARG A 367 10.83 -12.90 -5.86
C ARG A 367 10.76 -13.88 -7.04
N GLY A 368 9.69 -13.83 -7.88
CA GLY A 368 9.48 -14.71 -9.01
C GLY A 368 8.70 -15.99 -8.67
N MET A 369 8.12 -16.11 -7.48
CA MET A 369 7.23 -17.22 -7.14
C MET A 369 5.97 -17.18 -8.00
N GLY A 370 5.53 -18.32 -8.52
CA GLY A 370 4.40 -18.46 -9.42
C GLY A 370 3.23 -19.26 -8.83
N ALA A 371 2.32 -19.67 -9.71
CA ALA A 371 1.10 -20.38 -9.34
C ALA A 371 1.35 -21.66 -8.50
N LYS A 372 2.40 -22.42 -8.85
CA LYS A 372 2.76 -23.65 -8.14
C LYS A 372 3.14 -23.38 -6.69
N GLU A 373 3.98 -22.38 -6.46
CA GLU A 373 4.41 -21.99 -5.12
C GLU A 373 3.21 -21.47 -4.29
N PHE A 374 2.34 -20.66 -4.89
CA PHE A 374 1.14 -20.15 -4.21
C PHE A 374 0.11 -21.24 -3.88
N GLU A 375 0.00 -22.30 -4.69
CA GLU A 375 -0.80 -23.47 -4.36
C GLU A 375 -0.20 -24.22 -3.16
N ILE A 376 1.12 -24.44 -3.14
CA ILE A 376 1.80 -25.07 -1.99
C ILE A 376 1.58 -24.23 -0.72
N ILE A 377 1.79 -22.90 -0.79
CA ILE A 377 1.58 -21.99 0.33
C ILE A 377 0.14 -22.06 0.84
N GLY A 378 -0.85 -22.08 -0.05
CA GLY A 378 -2.25 -22.20 0.33
C GLY A 378 -2.56 -23.51 1.07
N ASN A 379 -1.99 -24.63 0.62
CA ASN A 379 -2.11 -25.89 1.32
C ASN A 379 -1.48 -25.83 2.73
N LYS A 380 -0.26 -25.27 2.85
CA LYS A 380 0.42 -25.15 4.16
C LYS A 380 -0.31 -24.21 5.13
N ILE A 381 -0.85 -23.09 4.63
CA ILE A 381 -1.73 -22.22 5.43
C ILE A 381 -2.93 -23.00 5.95
N SER A 382 -3.57 -23.80 5.10
CA SER A 382 -4.71 -24.61 5.50
C SER A 382 -4.33 -25.67 6.55
N ASP A 383 -3.22 -26.38 6.36
CA ASP A 383 -2.74 -27.40 7.29
C ASP A 383 -2.53 -26.80 8.69
N ILE A 384 -1.85 -25.63 8.77
CA ILE A 384 -1.59 -24.93 10.04
C ILE A 384 -2.90 -24.47 10.70
N LEU A 385 -3.82 -23.88 9.95
CA LEU A 385 -5.07 -23.36 10.50
C LEU A 385 -6.04 -24.46 10.95
N ASN A 386 -5.96 -25.66 10.37
CA ASN A 386 -6.75 -26.82 10.79
C ASN A 386 -6.24 -27.46 12.08
N ASP A 387 -4.97 -27.27 12.41
CA ASP A 387 -4.35 -27.75 13.66
C ASP A 387 -3.45 -26.66 14.27
N ILE A 388 -4.09 -25.53 14.60
CA ILE A 388 -3.43 -24.24 14.89
C ILE A 388 -2.50 -24.29 16.10
N ASN A 389 -2.72 -25.24 17.03
CA ASN A 389 -1.91 -25.40 18.25
C ASN A 389 -0.75 -26.39 18.07
N ASN A 390 -0.59 -27.01 16.90
CA ASN A 390 0.45 -28.00 16.64
C ASN A 390 1.79 -27.35 16.31
N VAL A 391 2.57 -27.05 17.34
CA VAL A 391 3.90 -26.43 17.20
C VAL A 391 4.84 -27.29 16.36
N SER A 392 4.78 -28.62 16.47
CA SER A 392 5.62 -29.53 15.68
C SER A 392 5.32 -29.42 14.19
N LEU A 393 4.05 -29.31 13.81
CA LEU A 393 3.63 -29.06 12.42
C LEU A 393 4.13 -27.70 11.94
N GLN A 394 3.98 -26.63 12.76
CA GLN A 394 4.45 -25.28 12.41
C GLN A 394 5.96 -25.26 12.10
N LEU A 395 6.75 -25.91 12.95
CA LEU A 395 8.21 -25.99 12.78
C LEU A 395 8.59 -26.85 11.55
N HIS A 396 7.90 -27.96 11.31
CA HIS A 396 8.12 -28.78 10.11
C HIS A 396 7.83 -27.98 8.83
N VAL A 397 6.69 -27.30 8.77
CA VAL A 397 6.31 -26.44 7.64
C VAL A 397 7.32 -25.30 7.46
N LYS A 398 7.85 -24.73 8.54
CA LYS A 398 8.88 -23.69 8.46
C LYS A 398 10.12 -24.14 7.68
N GLU A 399 10.63 -25.34 7.96
CA GLU A 399 11.80 -25.86 7.24
C GLU A 399 11.51 -26.13 5.77
N GLU A 400 10.33 -26.64 5.45
CA GLU A 400 9.92 -26.85 4.05
C GLU A 400 9.80 -25.52 3.28
N LEU A 401 9.15 -24.51 3.89
CA LEU A 401 8.98 -23.21 3.27
C LEU A 401 10.29 -22.41 3.18
N LYS A 402 11.18 -22.55 4.15
CA LYS A 402 12.54 -22.01 4.09
C LYS A 402 13.33 -22.62 2.92
N ALA A 403 13.24 -23.94 2.72
CA ALA A 403 13.88 -24.61 1.58
C ALA A 403 13.33 -24.12 0.23
N MET A 404 12.02 -23.87 0.16
CA MET A 404 11.40 -23.26 -1.02
C MET A 404 11.84 -21.81 -1.20
N ALA A 405 11.82 -21.00 -0.15
CA ALA A 405 12.21 -19.59 -0.17
C ALA A 405 13.64 -19.37 -0.69
N ASN A 406 14.56 -20.26 -0.33
CA ASN A 406 15.96 -20.22 -0.78
C ASN A 406 16.14 -20.43 -2.29
N GLN A 407 15.16 -21.02 -2.98
CA GLN A 407 15.16 -21.14 -4.44
C GLN A 407 14.77 -19.82 -5.14
N PHE A 408 14.20 -18.89 -4.40
CA PHE A 408 13.74 -17.59 -4.87
C PHE A 408 14.33 -16.48 -3.98
N PRO A 409 15.65 -16.21 -4.05
CA PRO A 409 16.27 -15.19 -3.21
C PRO A 409 15.65 -13.82 -3.46
N VAL A 410 15.55 -13.00 -2.40
CA VAL A 410 15.00 -11.63 -2.50
C VAL A 410 15.79 -10.80 -3.50
N TYR A 411 17.11 -10.98 -3.51
CA TYR A 411 18.03 -10.35 -4.47
C TYR A 411 19.05 -11.39 -4.96
N HIS A 412 19.29 -11.42 -6.29
CA HIS A 412 20.24 -12.36 -6.91
C HIS A 412 21.72 -11.97 -6.70
N GLN A 413 21.99 -10.74 -6.29
CA GLN A 413 23.33 -10.28 -5.95
C GLN A 413 23.34 -9.77 -4.51
N PRO A 414 24.42 -9.96 -3.76
CA PRO A 414 24.57 -9.38 -2.43
C PRO A 414 24.36 -7.87 -2.47
N ILE A 415 23.52 -7.34 -1.58
CA ILE A 415 23.24 -5.92 -1.48
C ILE A 415 24.14 -5.28 -0.41
N PHE A 416 24.72 -6.11 0.44
CA PHE A 416 25.62 -5.74 1.54
C PHE A 416 26.98 -6.40 1.38
#